data_17ab2670fe338e80e0ed51f8b7b4076c
#
_entry.id   17ab2670fe338e80e0ed51f8b7b4076c
#
_cell.length_a   1.000
_cell.length_b   1.000
_cell.length_c   1.000
_cell.angle_alpha   90.00
_cell.angle_beta   90.00
_cell.angle_gamma   90.00
#
_symmetry.space_group_name_H-M   'P 1'
#
loop_
_entity.id
_entity.type
_entity.pdbx_description
1 polymer ?
#
loop_
_entity_poly.entity_id
_entity_poly.type
_entity_poly.pdbx_seq_one_letter_code
_entity_poly.pdbx_strand_id
1 'polypeptide(L)'
;EIRLSLVGSEMCIRDRPYDEDKRTGLLRHILIKTSFTYDEAMVCFVTAQDVFPGIKNLAKDLVNEMPIIKTVVQNINTRKTNVILGEKERIVYGPGRIKDNIFGLDFLISAKSFYQTNPRQIEKLYGLAIEGAKLTGTEKVLDAYCGTGTIGLCASKYAKEVIGVEIVKEAIRDATNNAKINGVTNATFIADDCTDYILNNLDEHFDVIFMDPPRKGSTPEFLNAVKKMSPRKIAYISCNPVTLARDLVFLKDEYSIDFVTPVDLFPHSAHVETVVLLNKKND
;
A
#
# COMPACT_ATOMS: atom_id res chain seq x y z
N GLU A 1 -9.43 -19.28 -16.45
CA GLU A 1 -10.02 -18.61 -17.64
C GLU A 1 -11.46 -18.22 -17.28
N ILE A 2 -11.65 -16.96 -16.89
CA ILE A 2 -12.99 -16.40 -16.84
C ILE A 2 -13.41 -16.19 -18.29
N ARG A 3 -14.04 -17.17 -18.89
CA ARG A 3 -14.79 -16.94 -20.12
C ARG A 3 -15.93 -16.00 -19.77
N LEU A 4 -15.74 -14.76 -20.15
CA LEU A 4 -16.77 -13.74 -20.18
C LEU A 4 -17.94 -14.22 -21.06
N SER A 5 -18.90 -14.91 -20.47
CA SER A 5 -20.24 -15.01 -21.04
C SER A 5 -21.00 -13.66 -20.87
N LEU A 6 -20.25 -12.58 -20.66
CA LEU A 6 -20.69 -11.20 -20.70
C LEU A 6 -21.14 -10.73 -22.10
N VAL A 7 -20.89 -11.53 -23.15
CA VAL A 7 -21.32 -11.27 -24.51
C VAL A 7 -22.85 -11.12 -24.63
N GLY A 8 -23.60 -11.79 -23.75
CA GLY A 8 -25.07 -11.62 -23.73
C GLY A 8 -25.54 -10.32 -23.05
N SER A 9 -24.77 -9.76 -22.13
CA SER A 9 -25.09 -8.49 -21.48
C SER A 9 -24.65 -7.27 -22.27
N GLU A 10 -23.75 -7.42 -23.24
CA GLU A 10 -23.37 -6.32 -24.17
C GLU A 10 -24.55 -5.84 -25.03
N MET A 11 -25.50 -6.69 -25.32
CA MET A 11 -26.73 -6.29 -26.03
C MET A 11 -27.67 -5.42 -25.18
N CYS A 12 -27.59 -5.50 -23.87
CA CYS A 12 -28.40 -4.68 -22.95
C CYS A 12 -27.69 -3.41 -22.50
N ILE A 13 -26.35 -3.38 -22.57
CA ILE A 13 -25.53 -2.21 -22.26
C ILE A 13 -25.15 -1.58 -23.59
N ARG A 14 -25.83 -0.52 -24.01
CA ARG A 14 -25.50 0.26 -25.21
C ARG A 14 -24.14 0.96 -25.11
N ASP A 15 -23.36 0.65 -24.11
CA ASP A 15 -22.12 1.32 -23.77
C ASP A 15 -20.94 0.46 -24.22
N ARG A 16 -20.27 0.93 -25.25
CA ARG A 16 -19.08 0.28 -25.83
C ARG A 16 -17.89 0.35 -24.86
N PRO A 17 -16.94 -0.61 -24.91
CA PRO A 17 -15.65 -0.45 -24.31
C PRO A 17 -15.04 0.90 -24.69
N TYR A 18 -14.30 1.50 -23.78
CA TYR A 18 -13.68 2.81 -24.03
C TYR A 18 -12.56 2.68 -25.06
N ASP A 19 -12.65 3.50 -26.10
CA ASP A 19 -11.61 3.65 -27.11
C ASP A 19 -10.71 4.83 -26.68
N GLU A 20 -9.48 4.53 -26.28
CA GLU A 20 -8.53 5.55 -25.78
C GLU A 20 -8.12 6.54 -26.88
N ASP A 21 -8.05 6.10 -28.15
CA ASP A 21 -7.69 6.97 -29.29
C ASP A 21 -8.82 7.94 -29.64
N LYS A 22 -10.05 7.41 -29.74
CA LYS A 22 -11.24 8.19 -30.05
C LYS A 22 -11.84 8.87 -28.83
N ARG A 23 -11.46 8.45 -27.64
CA ARG A 23 -11.98 8.93 -26.34
C ARG A 23 -13.50 8.79 -26.23
N THR A 24 -14.02 7.66 -26.70
CA THR A 24 -15.45 7.35 -26.71
C THR A 24 -15.70 5.99 -26.07
N GLY A 25 -16.83 5.82 -25.43
CA GLY A 25 -17.21 4.62 -24.69
C GLY A 25 -17.34 4.89 -23.19
N LEU A 26 -17.76 3.89 -22.44
CA LEU A 26 -18.02 4.01 -21.01
C LEU A 26 -16.97 3.28 -20.17
N LEU A 27 -16.78 1.98 -20.38
CA LEU A 27 -15.95 1.12 -19.54
C LEU A 27 -14.50 1.20 -19.96
N ARG A 28 -13.65 1.80 -19.11
CA ARG A 28 -12.21 1.93 -19.36
C ARG A 28 -11.43 0.71 -18.86
N HIS A 29 -11.65 0.33 -17.59
CA HIS A 29 -10.94 -0.77 -16.97
C HIS A 29 -11.85 -1.54 -16.02
N ILE A 30 -11.51 -2.79 -15.76
CA ILE A 30 -12.04 -3.58 -14.66
C ILE A 30 -10.85 -3.92 -13.76
N LEU A 31 -10.87 -3.42 -12.52
CA LEU A 31 -9.88 -3.76 -11.51
C LEU A 31 -10.49 -4.82 -10.60
N ILE A 32 -9.81 -5.94 -10.45
CA ILE A 32 -10.20 -7.01 -9.53
C ILE A 32 -9.14 -7.10 -8.45
N LYS A 33 -9.58 -7.02 -7.20
CA LYS A 33 -8.75 -7.32 -6.03
C LYS A 33 -9.31 -8.53 -5.31
N THR A 34 -8.43 -9.43 -4.89
CA THR A 34 -8.80 -10.64 -4.15
C THR A 34 -8.06 -10.65 -2.82
N SER A 35 -8.74 -11.13 -1.79
CA SER A 35 -8.11 -11.50 -0.55
C SER A 35 -7.42 -12.85 -0.72
N PHE A 36 -6.29 -12.97 -0.05
CA PHE A 36 -5.55 -14.23 -0.03
C PHE A 36 -5.98 -15.14 1.13
N THR A 37 -6.31 -14.53 2.26
CA THR A 37 -6.67 -15.22 3.50
C THR A 37 -8.16 -15.52 3.58
N TYR A 38 -8.98 -14.61 3.07
CA TYR A 38 -10.43 -14.71 3.08
C TYR A 38 -10.96 -14.92 1.67
N ASP A 39 -12.01 -15.71 1.51
CA ASP A 39 -12.69 -15.85 0.22
C ASP A 39 -13.49 -14.58 -0.12
N GLU A 40 -12.76 -13.51 -0.42
CA GLU A 40 -13.32 -12.21 -0.74
C GLU A 40 -12.69 -11.63 -2.01
N ALA A 41 -13.54 -11.11 -2.89
CA ALA A 41 -13.13 -10.35 -4.06
C ALA A 41 -13.88 -9.01 -4.15
N MET A 42 -13.20 -8.03 -4.71
CA MET A 42 -13.75 -6.75 -5.12
C MET A 42 -13.67 -6.62 -6.63
N VAL A 43 -14.75 -6.17 -7.24
CA VAL A 43 -14.78 -5.75 -8.66
C VAL A 43 -14.97 -4.24 -8.71
N CYS A 44 -14.03 -3.54 -9.33
CA CYS A 44 -14.10 -2.09 -9.54
C CYS A 44 -14.20 -1.80 -11.04
N PHE A 45 -15.35 -1.28 -11.47
CA PHE A 45 -15.55 -0.79 -12.83
C PHE A 45 -15.05 0.64 -12.94
N VAL A 46 -14.03 0.85 -13.76
CA VAL A 46 -13.51 2.19 -14.05
C VAL A 46 -14.20 2.72 -15.28
N THR A 47 -14.94 3.81 -15.12
CA THR A 47 -15.80 4.38 -16.17
C THR A 47 -15.34 5.79 -16.56
N ALA A 48 -15.47 6.13 -17.84
CA ALA A 48 -15.18 7.46 -18.35
C ALA A 48 -16.27 8.48 -17.98
N GLN A 49 -17.45 8.02 -17.53
CA GLN A 49 -18.61 8.84 -17.21
C GLN A 49 -19.22 8.40 -15.88
N ASP A 50 -19.98 9.29 -15.26
CA ASP A 50 -20.64 9.05 -13.97
C ASP A 50 -21.83 8.07 -14.10
N VAL A 51 -22.56 8.15 -15.20
CA VAL A 51 -23.75 7.31 -15.43
C VAL A 51 -23.33 5.98 -16.07
N PHE A 52 -23.59 4.88 -15.37
CA PHE A 52 -23.45 3.52 -15.90
C PHE A 52 -24.81 2.82 -15.81
N PRO A 53 -25.58 2.80 -16.92
CA PRO A 53 -26.90 2.16 -16.92
C PRO A 53 -26.79 0.67 -16.59
N GLY A 54 -27.69 0.17 -15.75
CA GLY A 54 -27.72 -1.26 -15.40
C GLY A 54 -26.64 -1.77 -14.44
N ILE A 55 -25.69 -0.95 -13.98
CA ILE A 55 -24.59 -1.39 -13.10
C ILE A 55 -25.07 -2.12 -11.84
N LYS A 56 -26.22 -1.74 -11.26
CA LYS A 56 -26.78 -2.39 -10.07
C LYS A 56 -27.26 -3.83 -10.36
N ASN A 57 -27.84 -4.06 -11.54
CA ASN A 57 -28.25 -5.39 -11.96
C ASN A 57 -27.01 -6.23 -12.27
N LEU A 58 -26.06 -5.69 -13.03
CA LEU A 58 -24.79 -6.34 -13.30
C LEU A 58 -24.07 -6.75 -12.00
N ALA A 59 -24.04 -5.87 -11.01
CA ALA A 59 -23.42 -6.18 -9.71
C ALA A 59 -24.14 -7.33 -8.99
N LYS A 60 -25.47 -7.37 -9.02
CA LYS A 60 -26.27 -8.46 -8.44
C LYS A 60 -26.00 -9.80 -9.16
N ASP A 61 -25.97 -9.78 -10.49
CA ASP A 61 -25.74 -10.97 -11.30
C ASP A 61 -24.34 -11.54 -11.02
N LEU A 62 -23.31 -10.66 -10.99
CA LEU A 62 -21.94 -11.05 -10.65
C LEU A 62 -21.84 -11.70 -9.26
N VAL A 63 -22.48 -11.10 -8.25
CA VAL A 63 -22.45 -11.63 -6.88
C VAL A 63 -23.20 -12.96 -6.78
N ASN A 64 -24.31 -13.13 -7.51
CA ASN A 64 -25.06 -14.37 -7.54
C ASN A 64 -24.28 -15.50 -8.23
N GLU A 65 -23.59 -15.20 -9.32
CA GLU A 65 -22.78 -16.19 -10.04
C GLU A 65 -21.45 -16.50 -9.32
N MET A 66 -20.88 -15.49 -8.64
CA MET A 66 -19.59 -15.61 -7.95
C MET A 66 -19.68 -15.08 -6.52
N PRO A 67 -20.12 -15.90 -5.55
CA PRO A 67 -20.32 -15.48 -4.15
C PRO A 67 -19.07 -14.98 -3.42
N ILE A 68 -17.88 -15.23 -3.96
CA ILE A 68 -16.61 -14.65 -3.50
C ILE A 68 -16.58 -13.11 -3.66
N ILE A 69 -17.37 -12.56 -4.59
CA ILE A 69 -17.45 -11.11 -4.79
C ILE A 69 -18.24 -10.47 -3.64
N LYS A 70 -17.55 -9.86 -2.71
CA LYS A 70 -18.14 -9.18 -1.54
C LYS A 70 -18.55 -7.75 -1.82
N THR A 71 -17.92 -7.13 -2.80
CA THR A 71 -18.20 -5.73 -3.11
C THR A 71 -17.97 -5.40 -4.58
N VAL A 72 -18.80 -4.51 -5.09
CA VAL A 72 -18.68 -3.94 -6.43
C VAL A 72 -18.63 -2.42 -6.31
N VAL A 73 -17.65 -1.81 -6.95
CA VAL A 73 -17.40 -0.37 -6.91
C VAL A 73 -17.39 0.20 -8.32
N GLN A 74 -17.89 1.40 -8.51
CA GLN A 74 -17.69 2.20 -9.71
C GLN A 74 -16.69 3.31 -9.39
N ASN A 75 -15.57 3.34 -10.11
CA ASN A 75 -14.62 4.45 -10.08
C ASN A 75 -14.79 5.29 -11.36
N ILE A 76 -14.96 6.59 -11.22
CA ILE A 76 -15.19 7.50 -12.35
C ILE A 76 -13.87 8.19 -12.67
N ASN A 77 -13.30 7.86 -13.84
CA ASN A 77 -12.08 8.44 -14.35
C ASN A 77 -12.31 9.16 -15.68
N THR A 78 -12.51 10.45 -15.61
CA THR A 78 -12.67 11.35 -16.77
C THR A 78 -11.35 11.89 -17.32
N ARG A 79 -10.21 11.53 -16.68
CA ARG A 79 -8.88 12.08 -17.01
C ARG A 79 -8.36 11.49 -18.33
N LYS A 80 -7.61 12.33 -19.05
CA LYS A 80 -6.94 11.97 -20.29
C LYS A 80 -5.48 11.57 -20.02
N THR A 81 -5.25 10.70 -19.04
CA THR A 81 -3.93 10.27 -18.57
C THR A 81 -3.88 8.76 -18.42
N ASN A 82 -2.68 8.20 -18.29
CA ASN A 82 -2.46 6.77 -18.05
C ASN A 82 -2.82 6.32 -16.61
N VAL A 83 -3.30 7.23 -15.77
CA VAL A 83 -3.77 6.89 -14.42
C VAL A 83 -5.07 6.11 -14.52
N ILE A 84 -5.11 4.90 -13.99
CA ILE A 84 -6.26 4.00 -14.09
C ILE A 84 -7.44 4.49 -13.26
N LEU A 85 -7.22 4.86 -11.99
CA LEU A 85 -8.28 5.26 -11.08
C LEU A 85 -8.48 6.78 -11.05
N GLY A 86 -9.73 7.20 -11.13
CA GLY A 86 -10.13 8.59 -10.92
C GLY A 86 -10.34 8.92 -9.44
N GLU A 87 -10.68 10.17 -9.17
CA GLU A 87 -10.88 10.64 -7.78
C GLU A 87 -12.24 10.22 -7.21
N LYS A 88 -13.28 10.21 -8.04
CA LYS A 88 -14.64 9.93 -7.62
C LYS A 88 -14.94 8.44 -7.63
N GLU A 89 -15.54 7.95 -6.54
CA GLU A 89 -15.89 6.55 -6.35
C GLU A 89 -17.30 6.41 -5.80
N ARG A 90 -17.99 5.34 -6.20
CA ARG A 90 -19.33 4.99 -5.74
C ARG A 90 -19.39 3.50 -5.44
N ILE A 91 -19.84 3.15 -4.25
CA ILE A 91 -20.14 1.77 -3.90
C ILE A 91 -21.46 1.38 -4.59
N VAL A 92 -21.43 0.31 -5.38
CA VAL A 92 -22.58 -0.23 -6.11
C VAL A 92 -23.22 -1.36 -5.32
N TYR A 93 -22.39 -2.21 -4.71
CA TYR A 93 -22.81 -3.34 -3.89
C TYR A 93 -21.79 -3.60 -2.78
N GLY A 94 -22.28 -4.05 -1.61
CA GLY A 94 -21.44 -4.45 -0.48
C GLY A 94 -20.78 -3.27 0.25
N PRO A 95 -19.72 -3.53 1.04
CA PRO A 95 -19.12 -2.54 1.93
C PRO A 95 -18.12 -1.59 1.25
N GLY A 96 -17.81 -1.75 -0.04
CA GLY A 96 -16.79 -0.98 -0.75
C GLY A 96 -15.35 -1.38 -0.44
N ARG A 97 -15.16 -2.45 0.34
CA ARG A 97 -13.86 -2.94 0.78
C ARG A 97 -13.89 -4.47 0.88
N ILE A 98 -12.72 -5.09 0.73
CA ILE A 98 -12.47 -6.48 1.12
C ILE A 98 -11.46 -6.50 2.26
N LYS A 99 -11.33 -7.64 2.90
CA LYS A 99 -10.45 -7.85 4.05
C LYS A 99 -9.39 -8.88 3.71
N ASP A 100 -8.15 -8.64 4.11
CA ASP A 100 -7.07 -9.63 4.08
C ASP A 100 -6.29 -9.61 5.39
N ASN A 101 -5.44 -10.60 5.62
CA ASN A 101 -4.70 -10.75 6.87
C ASN A 101 -3.19 -10.84 6.62
N ILE A 102 -2.41 -10.11 7.40
CA ILE A 102 -0.95 -10.15 7.43
C ILE A 102 -0.51 -10.19 8.89
N PHE A 103 0.31 -11.16 9.27
CA PHE A 103 0.78 -11.37 10.65
C PHE A 103 -0.34 -11.44 11.69
N GLY A 104 -1.52 -11.98 11.32
CA GLY A 104 -2.66 -12.05 12.21
C GLY A 104 -3.36 -10.72 12.45
N LEU A 105 -3.10 -9.69 11.66
CA LEU A 105 -3.81 -8.43 11.61
C LEU A 105 -4.67 -8.34 10.35
N ASP A 106 -5.88 -7.86 10.51
CA ASP A 106 -6.82 -7.65 9.41
C ASP A 106 -6.60 -6.28 8.76
N PHE A 107 -6.59 -6.26 7.43
CA PHE A 107 -6.46 -5.03 6.66
C PHE A 107 -7.66 -4.86 5.74
N LEU A 108 -8.29 -3.69 5.81
CA LEU A 108 -9.36 -3.30 4.89
C LEU A 108 -8.74 -2.71 3.62
N ILE A 109 -9.11 -3.27 2.48
CA ILE A 109 -8.57 -2.92 1.17
C ILE A 109 -9.68 -2.29 0.34
N SER A 110 -9.54 -1.00 0.01
CA SER A 110 -10.42 -0.29 -0.93
C SER A 110 -9.90 -0.39 -2.37
N ALA A 111 -10.66 0.09 -3.35
CA ALA A 111 -10.20 0.11 -4.73
C ALA A 111 -8.92 0.95 -4.90
N LYS A 112 -8.81 2.06 -4.15
CA LYS A 112 -7.66 2.99 -4.20
C LYS A 112 -6.51 2.63 -3.27
N SER A 113 -6.74 1.82 -2.22
CA SER A 113 -5.67 1.43 -1.29
C SER A 113 -4.56 0.72 -2.06
N PHE A 114 -3.33 1.16 -1.85
CA PHE A 114 -2.19 0.33 -2.21
C PHE A 114 -2.16 -0.87 -1.26
N TYR A 115 -2.14 -2.05 -1.82
CA TYR A 115 -1.98 -3.31 -1.10
C TYR A 115 -1.08 -4.21 -1.91
N GLN A 116 -0.13 -4.83 -1.26
CA GLN A 116 0.89 -5.64 -1.91
C GLN A 116 0.25 -6.85 -2.63
N THR A 117 0.69 -7.11 -3.85
CA THR A 117 0.07 -8.11 -4.74
C THR A 117 0.40 -9.55 -4.39
N ASN A 118 1.43 -9.80 -3.56
CA ASN A 118 1.86 -11.13 -3.14
C ASN A 118 1.90 -11.25 -1.61
N PRO A 119 0.75 -11.48 -0.95
CA PRO A 119 0.67 -11.53 0.51
C PRO A 119 1.58 -12.57 1.17
N ARG A 120 1.83 -13.71 0.53
CA ARG A 120 2.74 -14.74 1.06
C ARG A 120 4.20 -14.26 1.18
N GLN A 121 4.65 -13.46 0.22
CA GLN A 121 6.00 -12.92 0.24
C GLN A 121 6.11 -11.66 1.10
N ILE A 122 5.00 -10.95 1.30
CA ILE A 122 4.94 -9.78 2.16
C ILE A 122 5.27 -10.13 3.61
N GLU A 123 4.77 -11.24 4.13
CA GLU A 123 5.13 -11.67 5.48
C GLU A 123 6.64 -11.93 5.62
N LYS A 124 7.28 -12.46 4.58
CA LYS A 124 8.75 -12.62 4.57
C LYS A 124 9.46 -11.27 4.51
N LEU A 125 9.00 -10.37 3.61
CA LEU A 125 9.60 -9.06 3.43
C LEU A 125 9.54 -8.22 4.72
N TYR A 126 8.34 -8.10 5.29
CA TYR A 126 8.14 -7.32 6.51
C TYR A 126 8.72 -8.04 7.74
N GLY A 127 8.68 -9.38 7.76
CA GLY A 127 9.31 -10.19 8.80
C GLY A 127 10.81 -9.89 8.92
N LEU A 128 11.55 -9.88 7.80
CA LEU A 128 12.96 -9.51 7.77
C LEU A 128 13.21 -8.11 8.34
N ALA A 129 12.38 -7.13 7.99
CA ALA A 129 12.52 -5.76 8.48
C ALA A 129 12.23 -5.67 9.99
N ILE A 130 11.13 -6.27 10.47
CA ILE A 130 10.68 -6.22 11.86
C ILE A 130 11.64 -7.01 12.77
N GLU A 131 12.00 -8.24 12.38
CA GLU A 131 12.97 -9.07 13.14
C GLU A 131 14.34 -8.41 13.18
N GLY A 132 14.80 -7.85 12.05
CA GLY A 132 16.06 -7.11 11.98
C GLY A 132 16.09 -5.88 12.88
N ALA A 133 14.96 -5.21 13.05
CA ALA A 133 14.85 -4.06 13.93
C ALA A 133 15.09 -4.39 15.42
N LYS A 134 14.94 -5.66 15.81
CA LYS A 134 15.16 -6.16 17.19
C LYS A 134 14.42 -5.30 18.22
N LEU A 135 13.11 -5.15 18.01
CA LEU A 135 12.23 -4.43 18.93
C LEU A 135 12.01 -5.23 20.21
N THR A 136 11.98 -4.56 21.34
CA THR A 136 11.87 -5.16 22.70
C THR A 136 10.62 -4.69 23.45
N GLY A 137 9.78 -3.85 22.84
CA GLY A 137 8.59 -3.26 23.47
C GLY A 137 8.86 -1.90 24.13
N THR A 138 10.09 -1.38 24.04
CA THR A 138 10.47 -0.08 24.62
C THR A 138 10.69 1.00 23.58
N GLU A 139 10.79 0.63 22.34
CA GLU A 139 11.18 1.51 21.24
C GLU A 139 10.02 2.38 20.74
N LYS A 140 10.36 3.62 20.39
CA LYS A 140 9.56 4.50 19.54
C LYS A 140 10.00 4.33 18.09
N VAL A 141 9.04 4.03 17.23
CA VAL A 141 9.26 3.65 15.83
C VAL A 141 8.64 4.66 14.90
N LEU A 142 9.36 5.08 13.87
CA LEU A 142 8.82 5.82 12.74
C LEU A 142 8.61 4.87 11.55
N ASP A 143 7.42 4.82 11.00
CA ASP A 143 7.08 4.17 9.74
C ASP A 143 6.92 5.26 8.67
N ALA A 144 8.01 5.56 7.98
CA ALA A 144 8.04 6.57 6.93
C ALA A 144 7.57 5.99 5.61
N TYR A 145 6.72 6.74 4.90
CA TYR A 145 5.97 6.29 3.71
C TYR A 145 5.01 5.14 4.03
N CYS A 146 4.31 5.25 5.18
CA CYS A 146 3.60 4.12 5.78
C CYS A 146 2.40 3.59 4.96
N GLY A 147 1.94 4.31 3.95
CA GLY A 147 0.78 3.92 3.16
C GLY A 147 -0.44 3.65 4.03
N THR A 148 -1.00 2.45 3.94
CA THR A 148 -2.13 2.00 4.77
C THR A 148 -1.71 1.49 6.16
N GLY A 149 -0.48 1.78 6.59
CA GLY A 149 0.06 1.47 7.91
C GLY A 149 0.48 0.02 8.10
N THR A 150 0.73 -0.73 7.03
CA THR A 150 0.90 -2.19 7.13
C THR A 150 2.13 -2.56 7.95
N ILE A 151 3.29 -1.96 7.67
CA ILE A 151 4.55 -2.28 8.39
C ILE A 151 4.44 -1.81 9.84
N GLY A 152 4.03 -0.55 10.04
CA GLY A 152 3.92 0.03 11.38
C GLY A 152 2.94 -0.74 12.27
N LEU A 153 1.78 -1.16 11.75
CA LEU A 153 0.82 -1.97 12.50
C LEU A 153 1.39 -3.35 12.86
N CYS A 154 2.10 -4.01 11.93
CA CYS A 154 2.75 -5.28 12.24
C CYS A 154 3.84 -5.10 13.31
N ALA A 155 4.63 -4.02 13.24
CA ALA A 155 5.67 -3.69 14.20
C ALA A 155 5.12 -3.25 15.57
N SER A 156 3.90 -2.72 15.64
CA SER A 156 3.29 -2.21 16.88
C SER A 156 3.16 -3.25 17.99
N LYS A 157 3.11 -4.54 17.62
CA LYS A 157 3.11 -5.66 18.58
C LYS A 157 4.39 -5.76 19.41
N TYR A 158 5.48 -5.19 18.90
CA TYR A 158 6.83 -5.31 19.46
C TYR A 158 7.43 -3.95 19.84
N ALA A 159 6.72 -2.85 19.60
CA ALA A 159 7.16 -1.48 19.88
C ALA A 159 6.35 -0.86 21.03
N LYS A 160 6.94 0.12 21.71
CA LYS A 160 6.24 0.96 22.68
C LYS A 160 5.24 1.88 21.98
N GLU A 161 5.68 2.51 20.91
CA GLU A 161 4.93 3.48 20.14
C GLU A 161 5.34 3.42 18.66
N VAL A 162 4.36 3.58 17.77
CA VAL A 162 4.59 3.68 16.33
C VAL A 162 3.95 4.97 15.81
N ILE A 163 4.72 5.75 15.06
CA ILE A 163 4.23 6.88 14.30
C ILE A 163 4.36 6.55 12.81
N GLY A 164 3.25 6.51 12.10
CA GLY A 164 3.22 6.34 10.65
C GLY A 164 3.00 7.68 9.95
N VAL A 165 3.81 7.99 8.94
CA VAL A 165 3.71 9.23 8.16
C VAL A 165 3.55 8.92 6.68
N GLU A 166 2.55 9.53 6.06
CA GLU A 166 2.20 9.34 4.66
C GLU A 166 1.53 10.61 4.12
N ILE A 167 1.89 11.02 2.91
CA ILE A 167 1.35 12.23 2.29
C ILE A 167 -0.11 12.06 1.81
N VAL A 168 -0.52 10.83 1.52
CA VAL A 168 -1.86 10.53 0.98
C VAL A 168 -2.87 10.39 2.12
N LYS A 169 -3.73 11.39 2.28
CA LYS A 169 -4.74 11.46 3.35
C LYS A 169 -5.69 10.26 3.38
N GLU A 170 -6.03 9.70 2.21
CA GLU A 170 -6.87 8.52 2.11
C GLU A 170 -6.19 7.29 2.70
N ALA A 171 -4.88 7.13 2.45
CA ALA A 171 -4.10 6.03 3.01
C ALA A 171 -4.01 6.13 4.54
N ILE A 172 -3.82 7.34 5.08
CA ILE A 172 -3.84 7.58 6.54
C ILE A 172 -5.21 7.24 7.17
N ARG A 173 -6.30 7.55 6.47
CA ARG A 173 -7.64 7.12 6.92
C ARG A 173 -7.76 5.60 6.98
N ASP A 174 -7.25 4.91 5.97
CA ASP A 174 -7.24 3.45 5.93
C ASP A 174 -6.33 2.88 7.02
N ALA A 175 -5.13 3.45 7.24
CA ALA A 175 -4.22 3.06 8.31
C ALA A 175 -4.86 3.20 9.71
N THR A 176 -5.53 4.32 9.96
CA THR A 176 -6.25 4.57 11.23
C THR A 176 -7.41 3.59 11.42
N ASN A 177 -8.14 3.26 10.36
CA ASN A 177 -9.20 2.26 10.42
C ASN A 177 -8.62 0.85 10.66
N ASN A 178 -7.50 0.52 10.03
CA ASN A 178 -6.80 -0.75 10.23
C ASN A 178 -6.30 -0.89 11.67
N ALA A 179 -5.75 0.17 12.27
CA ALA A 179 -5.42 0.19 13.70
C ALA A 179 -6.64 -0.13 14.57
N LYS A 180 -7.74 0.56 14.31
CA LYS A 180 -8.98 0.43 15.09
C LYS A 180 -9.58 -0.97 15.04
N ILE A 181 -9.68 -1.60 13.86
CA ILE A 181 -10.28 -2.94 13.74
C ILE A 181 -9.43 -4.02 14.39
N ASN A 182 -8.12 -3.79 14.51
CA ASN A 182 -7.18 -4.69 15.18
C ASN A 182 -6.96 -4.36 16.67
N GLY A 183 -7.64 -3.35 17.22
CA GLY A 183 -7.46 -2.94 18.60
C GLY A 183 -6.06 -2.39 18.92
N VAL A 184 -5.32 -1.93 17.90
CA VAL A 184 -3.99 -1.33 18.09
C VAL A 184 -4.16 0.09 18.61
N THR A 185 -3.61 0.36 19.79
CA THR A 185 -3.75 1.65 20.50
C THR A 185 -2.44 2.44 20.60
N ASN A 186 -1.31 1.80 20.28
CA ASN A 186 0.02 2.38 20.33
C ASN A 186 0.58 2.79 18.96
N ALA A 187 -0.28 2.90 17.94
CA ALA A 187 0.09 3.39 16.61
C ALA A 187 -0.74 4.63 16.25
N THR A 188 -0.07 5.68 15.81
CA THR A 188 -0.68 6.94 15.34
C THR A 188 -0.25 7.20 13.90
N PHE A 189 -1.19 7.65 13.05
CA PHE A 189 -0.94 7.90 11.64
C PHE A 189 -1.20 9.36 11.29
N ILE A 190 -0.24 9.98 10.60
CA ILE A 190 -0.18 11.42 10.33
C ILE A 190 -0.09 11.65 8.82
N ALA A 191 -0.98 12.52 8.30
CA ALA A 191 -0.98 12.92 6.90
C ALA A 191 -0.03 14.11 6.70
N ASP A 192 1.22 13.84 6.33
CA ASP A 192 2.26 14.83 6.12
C ASP A 192 3.31 14.34 5.11
N ASP A 193 4.14 15.22 4.59
CA ASP A 193 5.37 14.83 3.91
C ASP A 193 6.37 14.29 4.94
N CYS A 194 7.00 13.14 4.64
CA CYS A 194 7.90 12.49 5.57
C CYS A 194 9.13 13.35 5.91
N THR A 195 9.63 14.16 4.95
CA THR A 195 10.77 15.04 5.17
C THR A 195 10.39 16.18 6.09
N ASP A 196 9.25 16.82 5.82
CA ASP A 196 8.74 17.93 6.62
C ASP A 196 8.44 17.47 8.05
N TYR A 197 7.81 16.30 8.18
CA TYR A 197 7.53 15.72 9.50
C TYR A 197 8.80 15.54 10.32
N ILE A 198 9.84 14.89 9.77
CA ILE A 198 11.11 14.69 10.49
C ILE A 198 11.75 16.02 10.85
N LEU A 199 11.82 16.97 9.91
CA LEU A 199 12.46 18.26 10.14
C LEU A 199 11.75 19.10 11.21
N ASN A 200 10.42 18.97 11.32
CA ASN A 200 9.62 19.67 12.32
C ASN A 200 9.63 18.99 13.69
N ASN A 201 10.13 17.73 13.79
CA ASN A 201 10.11 16.91 14.99
C ASN A 201 11.51 16.35 15.33
N LEU A 202 12.59 17.11 15.04
CA LEU A 202 13.96 16.67 15.34
C LEU A 202 14.24 16.51 16.84
N ASP A 203 13.45 17.14 17.69
CA ASP A 203 13.53 16.99 19.15
C ASP A 203 12.90 15.68 19.65
N GLU A 204 12.12 15.01 18.80
CA GLU A 204 11.60 13.69 19.11
C GLU A 204 12.68 12.63 18.87
N HIS A 205 12.78 11.68 19.78
CA HIS A 205 13.67 10.55 19.63
C HIS A 205 12.92 9.35 19.03
N PHE A 206 13.41 8.84 17.90
CA PHE A 206 12.99 7.57 17.32
C PHE A 206 14.14 6.57 17.38
N ASP A 207 13.87 5.41 17.94
CA ASP A 207 14.88 4.33 18.05
C ASP A 207 15.09 3.62 16.73
N VAL A 208 14.00 3.43 15.97
CA VAL A 208 13.99 2.70 14.69
C VAL A 208 13.16 3.46 13.67
N ILE A 209 13.66 3.48 12.43
CA ILE A 209 12.92 3.96 11.27
C ILE A 209 12.71 2.79 10.30
N PHE A 210 11.46 2.47 9.98
CA PHE A 210 11.09 1.73 8.79
C PHE A 210 10.87 2.73 7.65
N MET A 211 11.39 2.43 6.46
CA MET A 211 11.16 3.24 5.29
C MET A 211 10.96 2.37 4.05
N ASP A 212 9.85 2.61 3.35
CA ASP A 212 9.48 1.95 2.10
C ASP A 212 9.14 3.03 1.04
N PRO A 213 10.15 3.76 0.55
CA PRO A 213 9.94 4.87 -0.35
C PRO A 213 9.48 4.41 -1.73
N PRO A 214 8.90 5.31 -2.55
CA PRO A 214 8.51 5.00 -3.91
C PRO A 214 9.72 4.60 -4.77
N ARG A 215 9.48 4.04 -5.96
CA ARG A 215 10.48 3.48 -6.88
C ARG A 215 11.65 4.43 -7.22
N LYS A 216 11.47 5.74 -7.10
CA LYS A 216 12.54 6.75 -7.27
C LYS A 216 13.52 6.82 -6.10
N GLY A 217 13.26 6.09 -5.02
CA GLY A 217 14.01 6.15 -3.77
C GLY A 217 13.63 7.37 -2.93
N SER A 218 14.38 7.58 -1.85
CA SER A 218 14.23 8.74 -0.97
C SER A 218 14.96 9.98 -1.53
N THR A 219 14.59 11.14 -1.00
CA THR A 219 15.28 12.40 -1.36
C THR A 219 16.52 12.60 -0.47
N PRO A 220 17.54 13.32 -0.96
CA PRO A 220 18.69 13.69 -0.13
C PRO A 220 18.30 14.44 1.14
N GLU A 221 17.27 15.28 1.07
CA GLU A 221 16.72 16.05 2.19
C GLU A 221 16.19 15.12 3.27
N PHE A 222 15.38 14.11 2.88
CA PHE A 222 14.86 13.10 3.81
C PHE A 222 15.99 12.31 4.44
N LEU A 223 16.94 11.81 3.66
CA LEU A 223 18.08 11.02 4.18
C LEU A 223 18.95 11.84 5.13
N ASN A 224 19.17 13.11 4.85
CA ASN A 224 19.89 14.01 5.77
C ASN A 224 19.07 14.28 7.05
N ALA A 225 17.74 14.37 6.97
CA ALA A 225 16.88 14.51 8.13
C ALA A 225 16.93 13.25 9.01
N VAL A 226 16.91 12.05 8.40
CA VAL A 226 17.09 10.76 9.10
C VAL A 226 18.45 10.71 9.82
N LYS A 227 19.53 11.17 9.19
CA LYS A 227 20.86 11.25 9.81
C LYS A 227 20.85 12.17 11.05
N LYS A 228 20.21 13.34 10.96
CA LYS A 228 20.06 14.26 12.10
C LYS A 228 19.26 13.66 13.25
N MET A 229 18.17 12.97 12.95
CA MET A 229 17.35 12.25 13.93
C MET A 229 18.11 11.10 14.59
N SER A 230 19.01 10.49 13.83
CA SER A 230 20.01 9.55 14.35
C SER A 230 19.45 8.31 15.03
N PRO A 231 18.49 7.59 14.40
CA PRO A 231 17.97 6.35 14.98
C PRO A 231 19.03 5.29 15.13
N ARG A 232 18.89 4.38 16.12
CA ARG A 232 19.84 3.27 16.28
C ARG A 232 19.80 2.27 15.12
N LYS A 233 18.65 2.16 14.44
CA LYS A 233 18.45 1.26 13.29
C LYS A 233 17.56 1.88 12.23
N ILE A 234 17.86 1.52 10.98
CA ILE A 234 17.01 1.82 9.83
C ILE A 234 16.74 0.51 9.09
N ALA A 235 15.48 0.17 8.90
CA ALA A 235 15.05 -0.92 8.03
C ALA A 235 14.53 -0.30 6.73
N TYR A 236 15.32 -0.41 5.66
CA TYR A 236 15.01 0.12 4.35
C TYR A 236 14.47 -1.00 3.46
N ILE A 237 13.24 -0.88 3.01
CA ILE A 237 12.61 -1.73 2.01
C ILE A 237 12.61 -0.98 0.67
N SER A 238 12.97 -1.64 -0.41
CA SER A 238 13.08 -0.99 -1.72
C SER A 238 12.72 -1.93 -2.86
N CYS A 239 11.85 -1.44 -3.76
CA CYS A 239 11.52 -2.11 -5.02
C CYS A 239 12.49 -1.82 -6.16
N ASN A 240 13.56 -1.04 -5.92
CA ASN A 240 14.55 -0.67 -6.92
C ASN A 240 15.97 -0.66 -6.35
N PRO A 241 16.77 -1.71 -6.64
CA PRO A 241 18.13 -1.82 -6.09
C PRO A 241 19.08 -0.70 -6.54
N VAL A 242 18.81 -0.06 -7.68
CA VAL A 242 19.66 1.05 -8.17
C VAL A 242 19.49 2.30 -7.31
N THR A 243 18.24 2.67 -7.04
CA THR A 243 17.97 3.83 -6.17
C THR A 243 18.33 3.52 -4.71
N LEU A 244 18.14 2.29 -4.26
CA LEU A 244 18.60 1.82 -2.96
C LEU A 244 20.11 2.02 -2.79
N ALA A 245 20.93 1.53 -3.73
CA ALA A 245 22.39 1.69 -3.67
C ALA A 245 22.81 3.16 -3.62
N ARG A 246 22.14 4.03 -4.40
CA ARG A 246 22.35 5.48 -4.34
C ARG A 246 22.05 6.05 -2.95
N ASP A 247 20.93 5.67 -2.36
CA ASP A 247 20.47 6.19 -1.08
C ASP A 247 21.36 5.71 0.07
N LEU A 248 21.86 4.48 0.01
CA LEU A 248 22.79 3.94 0.99
C LEU A 248 24.13 4.71 1.03
N VAL A 249 24.55 5.32 -0.08
CA VAL A 249 25.75 6.16 -0.11
C VAL A 249 25.60 7.37 0.83
N PHE A 250 24.40 7.94 0.98
CA PHE A 250 24.16 9.04 1.91
C PHE A 250 24.26 8.61 3.39
N LEU A 251 23.99 7.35 3.69
CA LEU A 251 23.94 6.82 5.06
C LEU A 251 25.24 6.15 5.51
N LYS A 252 26.14 5.81 4.57
CA LYS A 252 27.31 4.97 4.81
C LYS A 252 28.30 5.46 5.87
N ASP A 253 28.39 6.79 6.06
CA ASP A 253 29.36 7.37 6.99
C ASP A 253 28.92 7.16 8.45
N GLU A 254 27.62 7.20 8.73
CA GLU A 254 27.02 7.09 10.06
C GLU A 254 26.44 5.70 10.35
N TYR A 255 26.12 4.94 9.30
CA TYR A 255 25.50 3.62 9.43
C TYR A 255 26.34 2.53 8.76
N SER A 256 26.33 1.36 9.38
CA SER A 256 26.85 0.11 8.81
C SER A 256 25.72 -0.78 8.36
N ILE A 257 25.91 -1.49 7.25
CA ILE A 257 24.95 -2.49 6.77
C ILE A 257 25.09 -3.74 7.63
N ASP A 258 24.00 -4.19 8.22
CA ASP A 258 23.92 -5.45 8.96
C ASP A 258 23.65 -6.61 7.98
N PHE A 259 22.60 -6.48 7.17
CA PHE A 259 22.32 -7.41 6.08
C PHE A 259 21.63 -6.73 4.90
N VAL A 260 21.71 -7.41 3.74
CA VAL A 260 20.95 -7.12 2.52
C VAL A 260 20.30 -8.41 2.07
N THR A 261 18.96 -8.43 2.00
CA THR A 261 18.23 -9.63 1.60
C THR A 261 17.22 -9.29 0.49
N PRO A 262 17.41 -9.87 -0.72
CA PRO A 262 16.41 -9.75 -1.78
C PRO A 262 15.22 -10.67 -1.50
N VAL A 263 14.03 -10.24 -1.87
CA VAL A 263 12.78 -11.01 -1.77
C VAL A 263 12.07 -10.96 -3.12
N ASP A 264 11.80 -12.12 -3.71
CA ASP A 264 11.07 -12.22 -4.97
C ASP A 264 9.56 -12.06 -4.73
N LEU A 265 9.12 -10.81 -4.76
CA LEU A 265 7.70 -10.44 -4.62
C LEU A 265 6.96 -10.57 -5.96
N PHE A 266 7.68 -10.43 -7.07
CA PHE A 266 7.14 -10.37 -8.43
C PHE A 266 7.79 -11.43 -9.34
N PRO A 267 7.54 -12.74 -9.09
CA PRO A 267 8.14 -13.82 -9.89
C PRO A 267 7.84 -13.65 -11.37
N HIS A 268 8.79 -14.06 -12.20
CA HIS A 268 8.77 -13.90 -13.67
C HIS A 268 8.85 -12.45 -14.17
N SER A 269 9.27 -11.52 -13.32
CA SER A 269 9.56 -10.13 -13.73
C SER A 269 11.01 -9.75 -13.39
N ALA A 270 11.48 -8.60 -13.86
CA ALA A 270 12.78 -8.04 -13.51
C ALA A 270 12.77 -7.26 -12.18
N HIS A 271 11.67 -7.32 -11.44
CA HIS A 271 11.51 -6.58 -10.18
C HIS A 271 11.90 -7.46 -9.01
N VAL A 272 12.67 -6.91 -8.10
CA VAL A 272 13.06 -7.53 -6.83
C VAL A 272 12.87 -6.51 -5.70
N GLU A 273 12.20 -6.95 -4.64
CA GLU A 273 12.19 -6.20 -3.38
C GLU A 273 13.47 -6.52 -2.60
N THR A 274 13.97 -5.55 -1.89
CA THR A 274 15.20 -5.73 -1.10
C THR A 274 15.04 -5.10 0.26
N VAL A 275 15.31 -5.86 1.32
CA VAL A 275 15.39 -5.35 2.68
C VAL A 275 16.84 -5.12 3.04
N VAL A 276 17.16 -3.92 3.48
CA VAL A 276 18.47 -3.57 4.04
C VAL A 276 18.26 -3.13 5.48
N LEU A 277 19.00 -3.76 6.37
CA LEU A 277 19.08 -3.29 7.74
C LEU A 277 20.39 -2.55 7.99
N LEU A 278 20.26 -1.39 8.57
CA LEU A 278 21.36 -0.52 8.92
C LEU A 278 21.43 -0.35 10.44
N ASN A 279 22.62 -0.45 10.99
CA ASN A 279 22.91 -0.12 12.38
C ASN A 279 23.70 1.18 12.44
N LYS A 280 23.35 2.06 13.37
CA LYS A 280 24.17 3.22 13.67
C LYS A 280 25.57 2.76 14.12
N LYS A 281 26.61 3.36 13.54
CA LYS A 281 27.98 3.13 13.99
C LYS A 281 28.14 3.74 15.37
N ASN A 282 28.77 2.98 16.28
CA ASN A 282 29.23 3.55 17.54
C ASN A 282 30.48 4.39 17.22
N ASP A 283 30.57 5.56 17.78
CA ASP A 283 31.77 6.42 17.74
C ASP A 283 32.94 5.72 18.41
#